data_5e43c198af9ab73adbfac366d8a131e3
#
_entry.id   5e43c198af9ab73adbfac366d8a131e3
#
_cell.length_a   1.000
_cell.length_b   1.000
_cell.length_c   1.000
_cell.angle_alpha   90.00
_cell.angle_beta   90.00
_cell.angle_gamma   90.00
#
_symmetry.space_group_name_H-M   'P 1'
#
loop_
_entity.id
_entity.type
_entity.pdbx_description
1 polymer ?
#
loop_
_entity_poly.entity_id
_entity_poly.type
_entity_poly.pdbx_seq_one_letter_code
_entity_poly.pdbx_strand_id
1 'polypeptide(L)'
;MRHDRDVIDWSSRLRAGVGTTVLALVLAACNQGAATGVPSAASATAAGSAPVASADAGSPSGAAPSGEPIVVGSTLSLTGAFAATGAIHKIVGEQFVERLNASGGLLGRPVEWTVQDDESDQARVAQLYERLISQDGVDLIMGPYATPNILSAMAVAEHYGYVLPQHTAVIAPLLTYDCQFPAWSIGFEPNVYVPTQLYEAVATLPEPPQTVAFATNQNGSTDFVSRGLPDDETDPDARSIAQEMGLEIVADIQYPPGTTEWAPIATQLQEADPDLIVNNSLGVDTVGLIQAMKQLNYDPPLVFSLFPAPGPLLGLGADAEGVLSVSIFEPNDAILAQYGPEVAEIVDAYEAAATAAELPYTVFETQATASWNAWEILVAGVEGAGSVDHEAICAALHENGAETTFSGNLTFDPAQNNFWPSNQGLKQIQDGDWVMVYPPDRAAGTIEPAGN
;
A
#
# COMPACT_ATOMS: atom_id res chain seq x y z
N MET A 1 -42.79 -5.01 26.28
CA MET A 1 -42.54 -5.43 24.92
C MET A 1 -41.03 -5.55 24.82
N ARG A 2 -40.53 -6.77 24.80
CA ARG A 2 -39.09 -7.03 24.69
C ARG A 2 -38.76 -7.03 23.20
N HIS A 3 -37.86 -6.16 22.74
CA HIS A 3 -37.24 -6.29 21.44
C HIS A 3 -36.02 -7.18 21.62
N ASP A 4 -36.11 -8.39 21.06
CA ASP A 4 -34.94 -9.23 20.80
C ASP A 4 -34.07 -8.49 19.78
N ARG A 5 -32.87 -8.11 20.22
CA ARG A 5 -31.81 -7.66 19.30
C ARG A 5 -31.08 -8.91 18.84
N ASP A 6 -31.22 -9.24 17.59
CA ASP A 6 -30.39 -10.25 16.94
C ASP A 6 -28.92 -9.78 17.03
N VAL A 7 -28.14 -10.53 17.78
CA VAL A 7 -26.69 -10.41 17.81
C VAL A 7 -26.19 -10.86 16.44
N ILE A 8 -25.75 -9.93 15.63
CA ILE A 8 -25.15 -10.23 14.32
C ILE A 8 -23.83 -10.93 14.57
N ASP A 9 -23.80 -12.25 14.34
CA ASP A 9 -22.60 -13.07 14.43
C ASP A 9 -21.69 -12.77 13.20
N TRP A 10 -20.70 -11.92 13.40
CA TRP A 10 -19.73 -11.52 12.39
C TRP A 10 -18.81 -12.65 11.93
N SER A 11 -18.67 -13.70 12.73
CA SER A 11 -17.87 -14.88 12.35
C SER A 11 -18.47 -15.66 11.17
N SER A 12 -19.74 -15.44 10.85
CA SER A 12 -20.45 -16.11 9.75
C SER A 12 -20.26 -15.41 8.39
N ARG A 13 -19.92 -14.12 8.34
CA ARG A 13 -19.72 -13.40 7.07
C ARG A 13 -18.36 -13.70 6.42
N LEU A 14 -17.33 -14.01 7.21
CA LEU A 14 -16.01 -14.40 6.72
C LEU A 14 -15.93 -15.85 6.17
N ARG A 15 -17.01 -16.67 6.29
CA ARG A 15 -17.01 -18.06 5.85
C ARG A 15 -17.84 -18.37 4.61
N ALA A 16 -18.43 -17.43 3.95
CA ALA A 16 -19.34 -17.63 2.82
C ALA A 16 -18.67 -17.58 1.43
N GLY A 17 -17.36 -17.78 1.32
CA GLY A 17 -16.59 -17.68 0.08
C GLY A 17 -15.80 -18.93 -0.35
N VAL A 18 -16.07 -20.14 0.18
CA VAL A 18 -15.44 -21.36 -0.33
C VAL A 18 -16.50 -22.41 -0.64
N GLY A 19 -17.09 -22.31 -1.81
CA GLY A 19 -17.95 -23.32 -2.41
C GLY A 19 -17.09 -24.35 -3.14
N THR A 20 -16.76 -25.47 -2.47
CA THR A 20 -16.11 -26.63 -3.07
C THR A 20 -17.12 -27.40 -3.93
N THR A 21 -17.03 -27.28 -5.24
CA THR A 21 -17.75 -28.18 -6.16
C THR A 21 -16.86 -29.38 -6.44
N VAL A 22 -17.12 -30.47 -5.76
CA VAL A 22 -16.57 -31.80 -6.07
C VAL A 22 -17.38 -32.38 -7.21
N LEU A 23 -16.80 -32.52 -8.38
CA LEU A 23 -17.34 -33.26 -9.51
C LEU A 23 -16.63 -34.62 -9.59
N ALA A 24 -17.34 -35.67 -9.21
CA ALA A 24 -16.91 -37.03 -9.37
C ALA A 24 -17.03 -37.45 -10.85
N LEU A 25 -15.94 -37.93 -11.44
CA LEU A 25 -15.95 -38.60 -12.74
C LEU A 25 -15.48 -40.02 -12.59
N VAL A 26 -16.39 -40.91 -13.05
CA VAL A 26 -16.37 -42.34 -12.99
C VAL A 26 -15.33 -42.91 -13.98
N LEU A 27 -14.64 -43.96 -13.52
CA LEU A 27 -13.76 -44.85 -14.26
C LEU A 27 -14.49 -45.60 -15.39
N ALA A 28 -13.83 -45.73 -16.50
CA ALA A 28 -14.03 -46.86 -17.40
C ALA A 28 -12.67 -47.35 -17.92
N ALA A 29 -12.41 -48.61 -17.60
CA ALA A 29 -11.26 -49.40 -18.00
C ALA A 29 -11.53 -50.13 -19.32
N CYS A 30 -10.48 -50.46 -20.06
CA CYS A 30 -10.22 -51.68 -20.83
C CYS A 30 -9.10 -51.38 -21.83
N ASN A 31 -8.10 -52.07 -21.98
CA ASN A 31 -7.55 -53.43 -21.84
C ASN A 31 -6.64 -53.72 -23.08
N GLN A 32 -5.47 -54.29 -22.80
CA GLN A 32 -4.68 -55.22 -23.60
C GLN A 32 -3.84 -54.77 -24.78
N GLY A 33 -2.57 -55.22 -24.69
CA GLY A 33 -1.76 -55.65 -25.82
C GLY A 33 -0.27 -55.71 -25.52
N ALA A 34 0.21 -56.92 -25.22
CA ALA A 34 1.59 -57.31 -24.96
C ALA A 34 2.48 -57.32 -26.25
N ALA A 35 3.78 -57.14 -26.10
CA ALA A 35 4.83 -58.11 -26.46
C ALA A 35 6.22 -57.50 -26.55
N THR A 36 7.11 -57.87 -25.70
CA THR A 36 8.44 -58.51 -25.86
C THR A 36 9.43 -57.94 -26.85
N GLY A 37 10.63 -57.75 -26.36
CA GLY A 37 11.86 -57.70 -27.17
C GLY A 37 13.05 -57.02 -26.50
N VAL A 38 13.83 -57.74 -25.69
CA VAL A 38 15.24 -57.40 -25.38
C VAL A 38 16.11 -58.16 -26.40
N PRO A 39 17.21 -57.53 -26.91
CA PRO A 39 18.52 -58.06 -26.52
C PRO A 39 19.61 -57.01 -26.28
N SER A 40 20.29 -57.18 -25.22
CA SER A 40 21.73 -57.38 -24.94
C SER A 40 22.78 -56.69 -25.81
N ALA A 41 23.58 -55.88 -25.07
CA ALA A 41 25.02 -55.69 -25.08
C ALA A 41 25.85 -55.63 -26.38
N ALA A 42 26.64 -54.54 -26.47
CA ALA A 42 28.01 -54.58 -26.89
C ALA A 42 28.80 -53.39 -26.34
N SER A 43 29.88 -53.71 -25.65
CA SER A 43 30.91 -52.77 -25.18
C SER A 43 31.78 -52.30 -26.35
N ALA A 44 32.19 -51.03 -26.36
CA ALA A 44 33.44 -50.61 -27.00
C ALA A 44 33.90 -49.24 -26.48
N THR A 45 35.00 -49.28 -25.74
CA THR A 45 36.23 -48.49 -25.79
C THR A 45 36.20 -46.96 -25.73
N ALA A 46 36.97 -46.50 -24.76
CA ALA A 46 37.39 -45.13 -24.46
C ALA A 46 38.13 -44.44 -25.62
N ALA A 47 37.91 -43.16 -25.76
CA ALA A 47 38.93 -42.19 -26.21
C ALA A 47 38.47 -40.73 -25.98
N GLY A 48 39.32 -39.92 -25.36
CA GLY A 48 39.44 -38.51 -25.65
C GLY A 48 38.72 -37.55 -24.69
N SER A 49 39.42 -37.15 -23.63
CA SER A 49 39.10 -35.95 -22.85
C SER A 49 39.34 -34.70 -23.71
N ALA A 50 38.24 -34.00 -24.06
CA ALA A 50 38.29 -32.61 -24.49
C ALA A 50 37.96 -31.69 -23.30
N PRO A 51 38.60 -30.50 -23.18
CA PRO A 51 38.33 -29.61 -22.06
C PRO A 51 36.90 -29.07 -22.15
N VAL A 52 36.19 -29.21 -21.03
CA VAL A 52 34.89 -28.56 -20.81
C VAL A 52 35.15 -27.07 -20.74
N ALA A 53 34.76 -26.33 -21.78
CA ALA A 53 34.64 -24.89 -21.69
C ALA A 53 33.57 -24.57 -20.61
N SER A 54 33.98 -23.85 -19.58
CA SER A 54 33.07 -23.24 -18.65
C SER A 54 32.13 -22.33 -19.44
N ALA A 55 30.89 -22.74 -19.55
CA ALA A 55 29.84 -21.82 -20.00
C ALA A 55 29.70 -20.76 -18.90
N ASP A 56 30.18 -19.56 -19.18
CA ASP A 56 29.75 -18.36 -18.47
C ASP A 56 28.20 -18.36 -18.53
N ALA A 57 27.58 -18.43 -17.39
CA ALA A 57 26.17 -18.16 -17.25
C ALA A 57 25.99 -16.63 -17.46
N GLY A 58 25.95 -16.25 -18.74
CA GLY A 58 25.56 -14.89 -19.10
C GLY A 58 24.13 -14.66 -18.63
N SER A 59 23.95 -13.70 -17.73
CA SER A 59 22.66 -13.09 -17.50
C SER A 59 22.00 -12.79 -18.86
N PRO A 60 20.67 -12.99 -19.02
CA PRO A 60 20.00 -12.62 -20.24
C PRO A 60 20.07 -11.08 -20.37
N SER A 61 21.05 -10.59 -21.11
CA SER A 61 21.07 -9.21 -21.57
C SER A 61 19.93 -9.09 -22.59
N GLY A 62 18.79 -8.57 -22.16
CA GLY A 62 17.73 -8.16 -23.06
C GLY A 62 18.30 -7.19 -24.10
N ALA A 63 17.80 -7.25 -25.32
CA ALA A 63 18.18 -6.26 -26.35
C ALA A 63 17.78 -4.86 -25.79
N ALA A 64 18.65 -3.87 -25.98
CA ALA A 64 18.34 -2.50 -25.59
C ALA A 64 17.01 -2.06 -26.25
N PRO A 65 16.11 -1.38 -25.53
CA PRO A 65 14.84 -0.92 -26.09
C PRO A 65 15.09 0.04 -27.24
N SER A 66 14.19 0.04 -28.22
CA SER A 66 14.37 0.84 -29.45
C SER A 66 13.03 1.38 -29.95
N GLY A 67 13.10 2.45 -30.73
CA GLY A 67 11.92 3.13 -31.29
C GLY A 67 11.57 4.41 -30.51
N GLU A 68 10.42 4.99 -30.83
CA GLU A 68 9.90 6.16 -30.10
C GLU A 68 9.55 5.74 -28.66
N PRO A 69 9.92 6.53 -27.66
CA PRO A 69 9.63 6.20 -26.27
C PRO A 69 8.11 6.13 -26.00
N ILE A 70 7.74 5.35 -24.98
CA ILE A 70 6.43 5.43 -24.36
C ILE A 70 6.52 6.49 -23.27
N VAL A 71 5.74 7.55 -23.38
CA VAL A 71 5.75 8.67 -22.43
C VAL A 71 4.69 8.47 -21.37
N VAL A 72 5.12 8.37 -20.11
CA VAL A 72 4.23 8.31 -18.94
C VAL A 72 4.20 9.68 -18.28
N GLY A 73 3.01 10.29 -18.17
CA GLY A 73 2.82 11.55 -17.48
C GLY A 73 2.29 11.36 -16.06
N SER A 74 2.75 12.15 -15.11
CA SER A 74 2.19 12.17 -13.76
C SER A 74 2.35 13.52 -13.06
N THR A 75 1.65 13.69 -11.95
CA THR A 75 1.99 14.72 -10.96
C THR A 75 2.43 14.07 -9.66
N LEU A 76 3.30 14.74 -8.93
CA LEU A 76 3.65 14.43 -7.55
C LEU A 76 3.73 15.74 -6.77
N SER A 77 3.40 15.67 -5.49
CA SER A 77 3.59 16.78 -4.57
C SER A 77 5.08 16.90 -4.21
N LEU A 78 5.87 17.58 -5.05
CA LEU A 78 7.29 17.77 -4.79
C LEU A 78 7.55 18.97 -3.87
N THR A 79 6.53 19.81 -3.69
CA THR A 79 6.47 20.91 -2.71
C THR A 79 5.15 20.88 -1.95
N GLY A 80 5.03 21.68 -0.87
CA GLY A 80 3.83 21.73 -0.03
C GLY A 80 3.76 20.65 1.04
N ALA A 81 2.56 20.37 1.54
CA ALA A 81 2.33 19.52 2.72
C ALA A 81 2.73 18.05 2.52
N PHE A 82 2.73 17.56 1.29
CA PHE A 82 3.01 16.15 0.95
C PHE A 82 4.41 15.95 0.33
N ALA A 83 5.28 16.97 0.37
CA ALA A 83 6.57 16.93 -0.31
C ALA A 83 7.46 15.75 0.11
N ALA A 84 7.46 15.40 1.40
CA ALA A 84 8.24 14.28 1.91
C ALA A 84 7.83 12.95 1.27
N THR A 85 6.53 12.71 1.12
CA THR A 85 5.99 11.50 0.49
C THR A 85 6.14 11.56 -1.03
N GLY A 86 5.90 12.72 -1.64
CA GLY A 86 6.11 12.92 -3.08
C GLY A 86 7.54 12.60 -3.52
N ALA A 87 8.53 12.93 -2.68
CA ALA A 87 9.93 12.58 -2.94
C ALA A 87 10.19 11.07 -2.93
N ILE A 88 9.52 10.31 -2.05
CA ILE A 88 9.58 8.83 -2.03
C ILE A 88 9.08 8.28 -3.36
N HIS A 89 7.88 8.66 -3.78
CA HIS A 89 7.28 8.22 -5.04
C HIS A 89 8.15 8.60 -6.26
N LYS A 90 8.80 9.76 -6.21
CA LYS A 90 9.70 10.19 -7.28
C LYS A 90 10.91 9.27 -7.41
N ILE A 91 11.60 8.98 -6.30
CA ILE A 91 12.78 8.09 -6.32
C ILE A 91 12.39 6.69 -6.80
N VAL A 92 11.29 6.13 -6.30
CA VAL A 92 10.82 4.80 -6.71
C VAL A 92 10.51 4.77 -8.20
N GLY A 93 9.78 5.75 -8.73
CA GLY A 93 9.44 5.81 -10.15
C GLY A 93 10.67 5.95 -11.05
N GLU A 94 11.64 6.78 -10.66
CA GLU A 94 12.90 6.93 -11.40
C GLU A 94 13.66 5.59 -11.46
N GLN A 95 13.78 4.89 -10.35
CA GLN A 95 14.44 3.59 -10.29
C GLN A 95 13.70 2.51 -11.06
N PHE A 96 12.37 2.48 -10.93
CA PHE A 96 11.56 1.52 -11.67
C PHE A 96 11.74 1.68 -13.18
N VAL A 97 11.63 2.92 -13.69
CA VAL A 97 11.78 3.22 -15.11
C VAL A 97 13.20 2.93 -15.60
N GLU A 98 14.23 3.22 -14.80
CA GLU A 98 15.62 2.85 -15.13
C GLU A 98 15.78 1.32 -15.28
N ARG A 99 15.27 0.53 -14.31
CA ARG A 99 15.33 -0.95 -14.34
C ARG A 99 14.51 -1.51 -15.50
N LEU A 100 13.32 -0.98 -15.75
CA LEU A 100 12.48 -1.36 -16.86
C LEU A 100 13.19 -1.14 -18.20
N ASN A 101 13.81 0.01 -18.39
CA ASN A 101 14.58 0.31 -19.60
C ASN A 101 15.84 -0.57 -19.73
N ALA A 102 16.51 -0.89 -18.63
CA ALA A 102 17.64 -1.79 -18.62
C ALA A 102 17.27 -3.24 -18.98
N SER A 103 16.03 -3.65 -18.68
CA SER A 103 15.48 -4.97 -19.00
C SER A 103 14.90 -5.10 -20.42
N GLY A 104 14.88 -4.03 -21.21
CA GLY A 104 14.37 -4.04 -22.59
C GLY A 104 13.19 -3.10 -22.83
N GLY A 105 12.81 -2.30 -21.84
CA GLY A 105 11.72 -1.33 -21.92
C GLY A 105 10.34 -1.97 -21.88
N LEU A 106 9.34 -1.19 -22.23
CA LEU A 106 7.94 -1.63 -22.29
C LEU A 106 7.54 -1.89 -23.76
N LEU A 107 7.08 -3.10 -24.07
CA LEU A 107 6.86 -3.56 -25.46
C LEU A 107 8.09 -3.38 -26.38
N GLY A 108 9.31 -3.47 -25.83
CA GLY A 108 10.57 -3.27 -26.54
C GLY A 108 10.90 -1.80 -26.86
N ARG A 109 10.13 -0.84 -26.33
CA ARG A 109 10.30 0.60 -26.45
C ARG A 109 10.84 1.20 -25.16
N PRO A 110 11.69 2.22 -25.19
CA PRO A 110 12.08 2.92 -23.97
C PRO A 110 10.88 3.62 -23.32
N VAL A 111 10.90 3.73 -21.99
CA VAL A 111 9.90 4.48 -21.22
C VAL A 111 10.53 5.79 -20.77
N GLU A 112 9.82 6.90 -20.99
CA GLU A 112 10.13 8.21 -20.45
C GLU A 112 9.07 8.63 -19.46
N TRP A 113 9.47 9.00 -18.24
CA TRP A 113 8.54 9.46 -17.21
C TRP A 113 8.67 10.97 -17.00
N THR A 114 7.56 11.67 -17.18
CA THR A 114 7.44 13.10 -16.97
C THR A 114 6.62 13.39 -15.71
N VAL A 115 7.22 14.14 -14.76
CA VAL A 115 6.59 14.50 -13.48
C VAL A 115 6.40 16.00 -13.39
N GLN A 116 5.20 16.44 -13.04
CA GLN A 116 4.86 17.83 -12.74
C GLN A 116 4.67 18.00 -11.22
N ASP A 117 5.14 19.09 -10.63
CA ASP A 117 4.87 19.43 -9.23
C ASP A 117 3.45 19.97 -9.08
N ASP A 118 2.61 19.26 -8.34
CA ASP A 118 1.24 19.70 -8.04
C ASP A 118 1.15 20.63 -6.82
N GLU A 119 2.27 20.87 -6.13
CA GLU A 119 2.36 21.74 -4.94
C GLU A 119 1.41 21.33 -3.81
N SER A 120 0.99 20.05 -3.78
CA SER A 120 -0.03 19.51 -2.87
C SER A 120 -1.42 20.17 -3.05
N ASP A 121 -1.70 20.70 -4.24
CA ASP A 121 -2.93 21.42 -4.58
C ASP A 121 -3.81 20.59 -5.52
N GLN A 122 -4.97 20.18 -5.01
CA GLN A 122 -5.95 19.36 -5.72
C GLN A 122 -6.45 20.00 -7.04
N ALA A 123 -6.65 21.31 -7.07
CA ALA A 123 -7.12 22.00 -8.28
C ALA A 123 -6.00 22.06 -9.35
N ARG A 124 -4.75 22.16 -8.91
CA ARG A 124 -3.58 22.10 -9.78
C ARG A 124 -3.41 20.72 -10.40
N VAL A 125 -3.65 19.65 -9.64
CA VAL A 125 -3.63 18.27 -10.18
C VAL A 125 -4.51 18.14 -11.39
N ALA A 126 -5.78 18.54 -11.31
CA ALA A 126 -6.71 18.45 -12.44
C ALA A 126 -6.20 19.19 -13.67
N GLN A 127 -5.67 20.42 -13.49
CA GLN A 127 -5.14 21.24 -14.59
C GLN A 127 -3.89 20.60 -15.23
N LEU A 128 -3.04 19.97 -14.42
CA LEU A 128 -1.81 19.34 -14.92
C LEU A 128 -2.13 18.06 -15.69
N TYR A 129 -3.06 17.20 -15.23
CA TYR A 129 -3.49 16.03 -16.00
C TYR A 129 -4.20 16.42 -17.29
N GLU A 130 -5.07 17.44 -17.27
CA GLU A 130 -5.66 17.98 -18.47
C GLU A 130 -4.61 18.39 -19.51
N ARG A 131 -3.54 19.06 -19.06
CA ARG A 131 -2.43 19.46 -19.91
C ARG A 131 -1.63 18.28 -20.43
N LEU A 132 -1.21 17.34 -19.54
CA LEU A 132 -0.44 16.16 -19.90
C LEU A 132 -1.11 15.37 -21.03
N ILE A 133 -2.43 15.18 -20.92
CA ILE A 133 -3.22 14.42 -21.88
C ILE A 133 -3.50 15.22 -23.15
N SER A 134 -4.06 16.44 -23.03
CA SER A 134 -4.62 17.16 -24.19
C SER A 134 -3.59 18.00 -24.95
N GLN A 135 -2.47 18.38 -24.33
CA GLN A 135 -1.46 19.28 -24.92
C GLN A 135 -0.11 18.60 -25.08
N ASP A 136 0.37 17.93 -24.03
CA ASP A 136 1.68 17.28 -24.07
C ASP A 136 1.60 15.90 -24.75
N GLY A 137 0.39 15.29 -24.82
CA GLY A 137 0.11 14.09 -25.61
C GLY A 137 0.81 12.85 -25.06
N VAL A 138 0.86 12.67 -23.71
CA VAL A 138 1.45 11.49 -23.10
C VAL A 138 0.71 10.22 -23.47
N ASP A 139 1.44 9.11 -23.66
CA ASP A 139 0.86 7.82 -24.01
C ASP A 139 0.09 7.20 -22.84
N LEU A 140 0.60 7.34 -21.62
CA LEU A 140 0.09 6.75 -20.39
C LEU A 140 0.15 7.76 -19.25
N ILE A 141 -0.58 7.51 -18.17
CA ILE A 141 -0.49 8.29 -16.94
C ILE A 141 -0.28 7.40 -15.72
N MET A 142 0.40 7.96 -14.72
CA MET A 142 0.50 7.41 -13.37
C MET A 142 -0.20 8.38 -12.41
N GLY A 143 -0.99 7.87 -11.47
CA GLY A 143 -1.73 8.67 -10.50
C GLY A 143 -0.84 9.46 -9.54
N PRO A 144 -1.37 10.53 -8.94
CA PRO A 144 -0.67 11.34 -7.93
C PRO A 144 -0.71 10.68 -6.56
N TYR A 145 -0.10 11.33 -5.57
CA TYR A 145 -0.21 10.97 -4.16
C TYR A 145 -1.42 11.63 -3.49
N ALA A 146 -1.97 10.95 -2.49
CA ALA A 146 -3.11 11.30 -1.63
C ALA A 146 -4.49 11.24 -2.32
N THR A 147 -5.50 10.72 -1.59
CA THR A 147 -6.86 10.49 -2.11
C THR A 147 -7.48 11.72 -2.78
N PRO A 148 -7.43 12.96 -2.20
CA PRO A 148 -8.02 14.11 -2.87
C PRO A 148 -7.40 14.41 -4.24
N ASN A 149 -6.08 14.27 -4.35
CA ASN A 149 -5.36 14.46 -5.61
C ASN A 149 -5.71 13.35 -6.61
N ILE A 150 -5.78 12.10 -6.13
CA ILE A 150 -6.17 10.95 -6.97
C ILE A 150 -7.58 11.11 -7.52
N LEU A 151 -8.54 11.57 -6.72
CA LEU A 151 -9.91 11.85 -7.17
C LEU A 151 -9.94 12.93 -8.28
N SER A 152 -9.11 13.97 -8.16
CA SER A 152 -8.99 14.99 -9.19
C SER A 152 -8.37 14.48 -10.48
N ALA A 153 -7.31 13.65 -10.38
CA ALA A 153 -6.70 12.99 -11.53
C ALA A 153 -7.67 11.99 -12.19
N MET A 154 -8.41 11.21 -11.36
CA MET A 154 -9.39 10.23 -11.81
C MET A 154 -10.49 10.86 -12.67
N ALA A 155 -11.04 12.01 -12.27
CA ALA A 155 -12.06 12.69 -13.03
C ALA A 155 -11.57 13.11 -14.44
N VAL A 156 -10.29 13.49 -14.56
CA VAL A 156 -9.68 13.81 -15.85
C VAL A 156 -9.41 12.53 -16.65
N ALA A 157 -8.84 11.50 -16.00
CA ALA A 157 -8.57 10.22 -16.64
C ALA A 157 -9.85 9.59 -17.21
N GLU A 158 -10.95 9.59 -16.45
CA GLU A 158 -12.26 9.11 -16.87
C GLU A 158 -12.78 9.91 -18.09
N HIS A 159 -12.63 11.25 -18.05
CA HIS A 159 -13.08 12.10 -19.15
C HIS A 159 -12.39 11.77 -20.47
N TYR A 160 -11.11 11.45 -20.44
CA TYR A 160 -10.30 11.11 -21.62
C TYR A 160 -10.21 9.60 -21.91
N GLY A 161 -10.73 8.76 -21.02
CA GLY A 161 -10.64 7.30 -21.14
C GLY A 161 -9.25 6.73 -20.84
N TYR A 162 -8.43 7.40 -20.03
CA TYR A 162 -7.10 6.94 -19.65
C TYR A 162 -7.14 5.96 -18.47
N VAL A 163 -6.40 4.86 -18.56
CA VAL A 163 -6.16 3.98 -17.41
C VAL A 163 -5.36 4.73 -16.35
N LEU A 164 -5.76 4.60 -15.09
CA LEU A 164 -5.15 5.29 -13.96
C LEU A 164 -4.70 4.29 -12.88
N PRO A 165 -3.51 3.71 -12.96
CA PRO A 165 -2.87 3.11 -11.78
C PRO A 165 -2.62 4.21 -10.74
N GLN A 166 -2.91 3.95 -9.46
CA GLN A 166 -2.79 4.97 -8.44
C GLN A 166 -2.17 4.38 -7.16
N HIS A 167 -1.41 5.22 -6.43
CA HIS A 167 -0.58 4.76 -5.34
C HIS A 167 -1.37 4.44 -4.06
N THR A 168 -2.20 5.38 -3.57
CA THR A 168 -2.54 5.40 -2.13
C THR A 168 -3.92 5.99 -1.84
N ALA A 169 -4.95 5.68 -2.65
CA ALA A 169 -6.30 6.11 -2.33
C ALA A 169 -6.89 5.29 -1.17
N VAL A 170 -7.52 5.96 -0.22
CA VAL A 170 -8.12 5.36 0.98
C VAL A 170 -9.64 5.29 0.90
N ILE A 171 -10.30 6.29 0.27
CA ILE A 171 -11.76 6.36 0.23
C ILE A 171 -12.27 5.51 -0.93
N ALA A 172 -12.16 4.18 -0.80
CA ALA A 172 -12.55 3.22 -1.83
C ALA A 172 -13.94 3.48 -2.45
N PRO A 173 -14.99 3.84 -1.67
CA PRO A 173 -16.32 4.11 -2.24
C PRO A 173 -16.39 5.28 -3.24
N LEU A 174 -15.43 6.20 -3.22
CA LEU A 174 -15.39 7.34 -4.15
C LEU A 174 -14.58 7.08 -5.42
N LEU A 175 -13.83 5.98 -5.48
CA LEU A 175 -12.99 5.61 -6.62
C LEU A 175 -13.81 4.80 -7.63
N THR A 176 -14.80 5.42 -8.24
CA THR A 176 -15.84 4.76 -9.04
C THR A 176 -15.51 4.59 -10.53
N TYR A 177 -14.38 5.10 -11.00
CA TYR A 177 -13.94 4.91 -12.38
C TYR A 177 -13.45 3.49 -12.60
N ASP A 178 -14.05 2.75 -13.54
CA ASP A 178 -13.73 1.34 -13.78
C ASP A 178 -12.27 1.09 -14.18
N CYS A 179 -11.61 2.07 -14.82
CA CYS A 179 -10.23 1.93 -15.26
C CYS A 179 -9.21 2.65 -14.36
N GLN A 180 -9.52 2.84 -13.07
CA GLN A 180 -8.56 3.16 -12.04
C GLN A 180 -8.15 1.88 -11.29
N PHE A 181 -6.87 1.74 -10.91
CA PHE A 181 -6.33 0.52 -10.31
C PHE A 181 -5.47 0.86 -9.10
N PRO A 182 -5.92 0.50 -7.88
CA PRO A 182 -5.20 0.83 -6.65
C PRO A 182 -4.00 -0.11 -6.43
N ALA A 183 -2.85 0.48 -6.17
CA ALA A 183 -1.61 -0.23 -5.85
C ALA A 183 -1.45 -0.52 -4.34
N TRP A 184 -2.25 0.12 -3.53
CA TRP A 184 -2.41 -0.16 -2.11
C TRP A 184 -3.90 -0.26 -1.79
N SER A 185 -4.31 -1.38 -1.23
CA SER A 185 -5.68 -1.57 -0.78
C SER A 185 -5.73 -1.80 0.72
N ILE A 186 -6.57 -1.00 1.38
CA ILE A 186 -6.94 -1.22 2.79
C ILE A 186 -8.24 -2.04 2.86
N GLY A 187 -8.54 -2.80 1.82
CA GLY A 187 -9.79 -3.54 1.67
C GLY A 187 -10.92 -2.68 1.10
N PHE A 188 -12.11 -3.23 1.13
CA PHE A 188 -13.30 -2.63 0.54
C PHE A 188 -13.92 -1.56 1.43
N GLU A 189 -13.73 -1.67 2.74
CA GLU A 189 -14.27 -0.80 3.78
C GLU A 189 -13.13 -0.36 4.72
N PRO A 190 -12.23 0.56 4.28
CA PRO A 190 -11.09 1.01 5.07
C PRO A 190 -11.46 1.62 6.43
N ASN A 191 -12.63 2.30 6.49
CA ASN A 191 -13.22 2.86 7.70
C ASN A 191 -13.65 1.80 8.73
N VAL A 192 -13.80 0.55 8.29
CA VAL A 192 -14.06 -0.61 9.15
C VAL A 192 -12.77 -1.38 9.43
N TYR A 193 -12.00 -1.66 8.37
CA TYR A 193 -10.84 -2.54 8.47
C TYR A 193 -9.74 -1.99 9.38
N VAL A 194 -9.37 -0.72 9.21
CA VAL A 194 -8.28 -0.11 10.00
C VAL A 194 -8.59 -0.09 11.50
N PRO A 195 -9.74 0.44 11.95
CA PRO A 195 -10.03 0.47 13.37
C PRO A 195 -10.25 -0.91 13.96
N THR A 196 -10.91 -1.83 13.23
CA THR A 196 -11.07 -3.22 13.69
C THR A 196 -9.71 -3.87 13.94
N GLN A 197 -8.79 -3.77 12.99
CA GLN A 197 -7.45 -4.33 13.12
C GLN A 197 -6.69 -3.73 14.31
N LEU A 198 -6.78 -2.41 14.50
CA LEU A 198 -6.15 -1.74 15.64
C LEU A 198 -6.71 -2.25 16.97
N TYR A 199 -8.03 -2.25 17.12
CA TYR A 199 -8.65 -2.64 18.39
C TYR A 199 -8.49 -4.13 18.68
N GLU A 200 -8.56 -5.00 17.68
CA GLU A 200 -8.23 -6.42 17.84
C GLU A 200 -6.78 -6.62 18.31
N ALA A 201 -5.84 -5.88 17.74
CA ALA A 201 -4.43 -5.98 18.07
C ALA A 201 -4.18 -5.54 19.52
N VAL A 202 -4.67 -4.37 19.94
CA VAL A 202 -4.47 -3.87 21.31
C VAL A 202 -5.27 -4.65 22.35
N ALA A 203 -6.37 -5.32 21.97
CA ALA A 203 -7.11 -6.22 22.86
C ALA A 203 -6.30 -7.48 23.25
N THR A 204 -5.21 -7.80 22.54
CA THR A 204 -4.32 -8.92 22.89
C THR A 204 -3.33 -8.59 24.01
N LEU A 205 -3.23 -7.32 24.41
CA LEU A 205 -2.33 -6.89 25.48
C LEU A 205 -2.72 -7.49 26.85
N PRO A 206 -1.75 -7.73 27.75
CA PRO A 206 -2.05 -8.19 29.11
C PRO A 206 -3.01 -7.26 29.87
N GLU A 207 -2.91 -5.96 29.63
CA GLU A 207 -3.80 -4.92 30.13
C GLU A 207 -4.36 -4.16 28.92
N PRO A 208 -5.46 -4.65 28.32
CA PRO A 208 -6.04 -4.03 27.13
C PRO A 208 -6.69 -2.67 27.47
N PRO A 209 -6.62 -1.69 26.57
CA PRO A 209 -7.24 -0.38 26.76
C PRO A 209 -8.74 -0.52 27.02
N GLN A 210 -9.28 0.33 27.90
CA GLN A 210 -10.71 0.43 28.21
C GLN A 210 -11.29 1.74 27.66
N THR A 211 -10.44 2.75 27.50
CA THR A 211 -10.82 4.09 27.06
C THR A 211 -10.05 4.48 25.80
N VAL A 212 -10.72 5.24 24.92
CA VAL A 212 -10.12 5.76 23.70
C VAL A 212 -10.46 7.23 23.52
N ALA A 213 -9.48 8.01 23.06
CA ALA A 213 -9.69 9.36 22.58
C ALA A 213 -9.32 9.50 21.10
N PHE A 214 -10.08 10.28 20.38
CA PHE A 214 -9.83 10.60 18.97
C PHE A 214 -9.27 12.01 18.84
N ALA A 215 -8.26 12.16 17.97
CA ALA A 215 -7.79 13.42 17.44
C ALA A 215 -7.74 13.30 15.91
N THR A 216 -8.71 13.87 15.22
CA THR A 216 -8.93 13.64 13.79
C THR A 216 -8.65 14.90 12.98
N ASN A 217 -7.72 14.79 12.02
CA ASN A 217 -7.54 15.78 10.97
C ASN A 217 -8.73 15.76 10.01
N GLN A 218 -9.33 16.90 9.76
CA GLN A 218 -10.48 17.06 8.84
C GLN A 218 -10.05 17.01 7.35
N ASN A 219 -9.07 16.17 7.02
CA ASN A 219 -8.75 15.79 5.65
C ASN A 219 -9.65 14.63 5.23
N GLY A 220 -10.08 14.59 3.96
CA GLY A 220 -11.03 13.59 3.49
C GLY A 220 -10.68 12.14 3.83
N SER A 221 -9.41 11.74 3.72
CA SER A 221 -8.97 10.36 4.00
C SER A 221 -9.03 10.00 5.48
N THR A 222 -8.56 10.92 6.32
CA THR A 222 -8.49 10.71 7.79
C THR A 222 -9.84 10.84 8.44
N ASP A 223 -10.66 11.78 7.95
CA ASP A 223 -12.04 11.95 8.42
C ASP A 223 -12.91 10.73 8.02
N PHE A 224 -12.73 10.20 6.81
CA PHE A 224 -13.41 8.99 6.37
C PHE A 224 -13.12 7.78 7.29
N VAL A 225 -11.86 7.50 7.60
CA VAL A 225 -11.52 6.37 8.51
C VAL A 225 -12.09 6.61 9.92
N SER A 226 -12.13 7.85 10.37
CA SER A 226 -12.60 8.20 11.71
C SER A 226 -14.13 8.23 11.84
N ARG A 227 -14.84 8.66 10.78
CA ARG A 227 -16.25 9.07 10.83
C ARG A 227 -17.12 8.49 9.72
N GLY A 228 -16.58 7.67 8.83
CA GLY A 228 -17.31 7.15 7.67
C GLY A 228 -17.57 8.21 6.61
N LEU A 229 -18.51 7.92 5.72
CA LEU A 229 -18.94 8.85 4.68
C LEU A 229 -19.76 10.00 5.27
N PRO A 230 -19.52 11.27 4.86
CA PRO A 230 -20.12 12.43 5.51
C PRO A 230 -21.66 12.51 5.41
N ASP A 231 -22.24 11.87 4.41
CA ASP A 231 -23.68 11.88 4.15
C ASP A 231 -24.39 10.58 4.57
N ASP A 232 -23.68 9.65 5.23
CA ASP A 232 -24.24 8.38 5.70
C ASP A 232 -23.94 8.16 7.19
N GLU A 233 -24.84 8.55 8.05
CA GLU A 233 -24.74 8.36 9.51
C GLU A 233 -24.77 6.88 9.93
N THR A 234 -25.03 5.97 9.00
CA THR A 234 -25.08 4.51 9.24
C THR A 234 -23.80 3.81 8.79
N ASP A 235 -22.93 4.53 8.09
CA ASP A 235 -21.63 3.99 7.67
C ASP A 235 -20.76 3.74 8.92
N PRO A 236 -20.27 2.52 9.15
CA PRO A 236 -19.41 2.23 10.28
C PRO A 236 -18.16 3.10 10.28
N ASP A 237 -17.69 3.47 11.46
CA ASP A 237 -16.51 4.30 11.63
C ASP A 237 -15.65 3.86 12.83
N ALA A 238 -14.48 4.46 13.01
CA ALA A 238 -13.59 4.11 14.10
C ALA A 238 -14.22 4.27 15.49
N ARG A 239 -15.20 5.18 15.64
CA ARG A 239 -15.87 5.44 16.92
C ARG A 239 -16.95 4.40 17.21
N SER A 240 -17.78 4.08 16.22
CA SER A 240 -18.81 3.05 16.35
C SER A 240 -18.19 1.68 16.62
N ILE A 241 -17.10 1.35 15.92
CA ILE A 241 -16.36 0.10 16.11
C ILE A 241 -15.70 0.05 17.51
N ALA A 242 -15.12 1.17 17.99
CA ALA A 242 -14.59 1.25 19.36
C ALA A 242 -15.66 0.91 20.39
N GLN A 243 -16.86 1.50 20.25
CA GLN A 243 -18.00 1.25 21.15
C GLN A 243 -18.50 -0.19 21.07
N GLU A 244 -18.57 -0.77 19.85
CA GLU A 244 -18.95 -2.17 19.64
C GLU A 244 -17.96 -3.14 20.29
N MET A 245 -16.69 -2.80 20.30
CA MET A 245 -15.62 -3.56 20.94
C MET A 245 -15.47 -3.27 22.45
N GLY A 246 -16.32 -2.41 23.00
CA GLY A 246 -16.42 -2.13 24.43
C GLY A 246 -15.49 -1.03 24.94
N LEU A 247 -14.87 -0.25 24.06
CA LEU A 247 -14.07 0.91 24.46
C LEU A 247 -14.98 2.12 24.78
N GLU A 248 -14.71 2.82 25.87
CA GLU A 248 -15.36 4.08 26.20
C GLU A 248 -14.67 5.23 25.48
N ILE A 249 -15.42 6.03 24.71
CA ILE A 249 -14.87 7.23 24.06
C ILE A 249 -14.87 8.37 25.07
N VAL A 250 -13.69 8.80 25.51
CA VAL A 250 -13.52 9.85 26.52
C VAL A 250 -13.25 11.23 25.92
N ALA A 251 -12.79 11.31 24.67
CA ALA A 251 -12.69 12.54 23.90
C ALA A 251 -12.81 12.28 22.39
N ASP A 252 -13.38 13.24 21.66
CA ASP A 252 -13.49 13.21 20.20
C ASP A 252 -13.21 14.61 19.64
N ILE A 253 -11.95 14.85 19.29
CA ILE A 253 -11.40 16.14 18.90
C ILE A 253 -11.21 16.17 17.40
N GLN A 254 -11.70 17.21 16.76
CA GLN A 254 -11.44 17.48 15.34
C GLN A 254 -10.57 18.71 15.18
N TYR A 255 -9.66 18.67 14.21
CA TYR A 255 -8.83 19.84 13.88
C TYR A 255 -8.66 19.99 12.37
N PRO A 256 -8.52 21.24 11.86
CA PRO A 256 -8.39 21.49 10.44
C PRO A 256 -7.00 21.08 9.90
N PRO A 257 -6.90 20.72 8.61
CA PRO A 257 -5.61 20.54 7.94
C PRO A 257 -4.70 21.77 8.09
N GLY A 258 -3.40 21.53 8.27
CA GLY A 258 -2.41 22.61 8.47
C GLY A 258 -2.40 23.20 9.88
N THR A 259 -3.00 22.52 10.86
CA THR A 259 -2.89 22.89 12.27
C THR A 259 -1.43 22.94 12.72
N THR A 260 -1.05 24.02 13.40
CA THR A 260 0.26 24.22 14.02
C THR A 260 0.20 24.41 15.51
N GLU A 261 -0.96 24.72 16.05
CA GLU A 261 -1.21 24.97 17.48
C GLU A 261 -1.72 23.68 18.16
N TRP A 262 -0.79 22.86 18.62
CA TRP A 262 -1.10 21.52 19.18
C TRP A 262 -1.42 21.53 20.69
N ALA A 263 -0.98 22.55 21.42
CA ALA A 263 -1.16 22.61 22.87
C ALA A 263 -2.63 22.49 23.35
N PRO A 264 -3.63 23.11 22.70
CA PRO A 264 -5.02 22.93 23.12
C PRO A 264 -5.54 21.50 22.94
N ILE A 265 -5.09 20.80 21.87
CA ILE A 265 -5.47 19.41 21.59
C ILE A 265 -4.82 18.48 22.62
N ALA A 266 -3.51 18.63 22.85
CA ALA A 266 -2.77 17.86 23.84
C ALA A 266 -3.33 18.05 25.27
N THR A 267 -3.75 19.28 25.63
CA THR A 267 -4.39 19.55 26.93
C THR A 267 -5.72 18.81 27.08
N GLN A 268 -6.57 18.80 26.06
CA GLN A 268 -7.84 18.06 26.10
C GLN A 268 -7.62 16.54 26.20
N LEU A 269 -6.61 16.00 25.51
CA LEU A 269 -6.24 14.58 25.61
C LEU A 269 -5.72 14.25 27.01
N GLN A 270 -4.86 15.10 27.58
CA GLN A 270 -4.36 14.93 28.96
C GLN A 270 -5.49 14.98 29.99
N GLU A 271 -6.46 15.90 29.85
CA GLU A 271 -7.61 16.01 30.74
C GLU A 271 -8.55 14.79 30.64
N ALA A 272 -8.65 14.18 29.45
CA ALA A 272 -9.46 12.99 29.21
C ALA A 272 -8.76 11.70 29.67
N ASP A 273 -7.42 11.69 29.74
CA ASP A 273 -6.55 10.61 30.18
C ASP A 273 -6.92 9.22 29.62
N PRO A 274 -6.96 9.05 28.27
CA PRO A 274 -7.32 7.79 27.63
C PRO A 274 -6.20 6.75 27.71
N ASP A 275 -6.59 5.47 27.68
CA ASP A 275 -5.64 4.35 27.53
C ASP A 275 -5.07 4.27 26.12
N LEU A 276 -5.86 4.70 25.10
CA LEU A 276 -5.49 4.72 23.69
C LEU A 276 -5.85 6.06 23.04
N ILE A 277 -4.88 6.72 22.42
CA ILE A 277 -5.12 7.84 21.51
C ILE A 277 -5.12 7.34 20.08
N VAL A 278 -6.21 7.57 19.35
CA VAL A 278 -6.33 7.35 17.92
C VAL A 278 -6.18 8.70 17.22
N ASN A 279 -4.96 8.98 16.75
CA ASN A 279 -4.68 10.18 15.96
C ASN A 279 -4.86 9.85 14.47
N ASN A 280 -6.07 10.01 13.97
CA ASN A 280 -6.36 9.92 12.55
C ASN A 280 -5.81 11.16 11.83
N SER A 281 -4.55 11.08 11.46
CA SER A 281 -3.72 12.18 10.99
C SER A 281 -3.00 11.87 9.69
N LEU A 282 -2.40 12.88 9.10
CA LEU A 282 -1.64 12.78 7.85
C LEU A 282 -0.33 13.58 7.98
N GLY A 283 0.76 13.04 7.47
CA GLY A 283 2.04 13.75 7.39
C GLY A 283 2.66 14.03 8.76
N VAL A 284 2.89 15.30 9.10
CA VAL A 284 3.64 15.71 10.31
C VAL A 284 2.75 16.02 11.52
N ASP A 285 1.45 15.81 11.43
CA ASP A 285 0.51 16.16 12.50
C ASP A 285 0.86 15.46 13.82
N THR A 286 1.11 14.15 13.77
CA THR A 286 1.48 13.36 14.96
C THR A 286 2.78 13.86 15.60
N VAL A 287 3.72 14.38 14.82
CA VAL A 287 4.94 14.99 15.34
C VAL A 287 4.60 16.19 16.24
N GLY A 288 3.75 17.09 15.73
CA GLY A 288 3.30 18.25 16.49
C GLY A 288 2.52 17.88 17.76
N LEU A 289 1.65 16.87 17.66
CA LEU A 289 0.86 16.38 18.78
C LEU A 289 1.76 15.77 19.89
N ILE A 290 2.70 14.88 19.52
CA ILE A 290 3.64 14.26 20.48
C ILE A 290 4.49 15.33 21.17
N GLN A 291 5.05 16.28 20.42
CA GLN A 291 5.82 17.38 20.99
C GLN A 291 5.03 18.19 22.01
N ALA A 292 3.75 18.47 21.71
CA ALA A 292 2.88 19.18 22.65
C ALA A 292 2.55 18.36 23.90
N MET A 293 2.28 17.06 23.77
CA MET A 293 2.09 16.16 24.90
C MET A 293 3.32 16.09 25.81
N LYS A 294 4.51 15.98 25.23
CA LYS A 294 5.78 15.98 25.98
C LYS A 294 6.01 17.30 26.74
N GLN A 295 5.65 18.45 26.15
CA GLN A 295 5.70 19.76 26.84
C GLN A 295 4.80 19.80 28.09
N LEU A 296 3.70 19.04 28.07
CA LEU A 296 2.78 18.89 29.21
C LEU A 296 3.24 17.80 30.19
N ASN A 297 4.35 17.09 29.93
CA ASN A 297 4.77 15.87 30.63
C ASN A 297 3.65 14.82 30.65
N TYR A 298 2.97 14.65 29.53
CA TYR A 298 1.91 13.67 29.34
C TYR A 298 2.38 12.59 28.38
N ASP A 299 2.42 11.34 28.87
CA ASP A 299 2.82 10.14 28.16
C ASP A 299 1.68 9.12 28.21
N PRO A 300 0.78 9.12 27.20
CA PRO A 300 -0.30 8.14 27.13
C PRO A 300 0.25 6.71 26.88
N PRO A 301 -0.43 5.66 27.39
CA PRO A 301 0.02 4.28 27.23
C PRO A 301 0.14 3.83 25.79
N LEU A 302 -0.80 4.22 24.94
CA LEU A 302 -0.85 3.86 23.52
C LEU A 302 -1.21 5.07 22.65
N VAL A 303 -0.47 5.24 21.56
CA VAL A 303 -0.77 6.22 20.51
C VAL A 303 -0.77 5.51 19.17
N PHE A 304 -1.87 5.62 18.44
CA PHE A 304 -1.95 5.21 17.03
C PHE A 304 -1.96 6.43 16.15
N SER A 305 -1.16 6.42 15.09
CA SER A 305 -1.12 7.44 14.04
C SER A 305 -1.44 6.80 12.69
N LEU A 306 -2.45 7.32 11.99
CA LEU A 306 -2.96 6.64 10.78
C LEU A 306 -1.97 6.66 9.62
N PHE A 307 -1.54 7.86 9.17
CA PHE A 307 -0.63 8.03 8.03
C PHE A 307 0.47 9.06 8.33
N PRO A 308 1.34 8.80 9.32
CA PRO A 308 2.40 9.73 9.67
C PRO A 308 3.46 9.79 8.56
N ALA A 309 4.13 10.95 8.44
CA ALA A 309 5.40 11.03 7.73
C ALA A 309 6.46 10.26 8.55
N PRO A 310 7.00 9.13 8.05
CA PRO A 310 7.78 8.22 8.89
C PRO A 310 9.07 8.85 9.41
N GLY A 311 9.81 9.56 8.57
CA GLY A 311 11.08 10.17 8.96
C GLY A 311 10.96 11.24 10.03
N PRO A 312 10.11 12.28 9.86
CA PRO A 312 9.89 13.29 10.88
C PRO A 312 9.42 12.72 12.22
N LEU A 313 8.63 11.65 12.21
CA LEU A 313 8.18 11.00 13.44
C LEU A 313 9.32 10.26 14.14
N LEU A 314 10.12 9.45 13.42
CA LEU A 314 11.31 8.80 13.96
C LEU A 314 12.36 9.82 14.43
N GLY A 315 12.40 11.01 13.81
CA GLY A 315 13.27 12.11 14.22
C GLY A 315 13.03 12.63 15.65
N LEU A 316 11.90 12.28 16.28
CA LEU A 316 11.62 12.57 17.69
C LEU A 316 12.40 11.65 18.64
N GLY A 317 13.01 10.56 18.14
CA GLY A 317 13.73 9.58 18.94
C GLY A 317 12.84 8.96 20.03
N ALA A 318 13.32 8.96 21.28
CA ALA A 318 12.61 8.36 22.40
C ALA A 318 11.20 8.95 22.67
N ASP A 319 10.91 10.15 22.16
CA ASP A 319 9.58 10.75 22.35
C ASP A 319 8.50 10.11 21.45
N ALA A 320 8.91 9.42 20.37
CA ALA A 320 8.00 8.70 19.47
C ALA A 320 7.94 7.19 19.76
N GLU A 321 8.71 6.71 20.75
CA GLU A 321 8.74 5.28 21.11
C GLU A 321 7.33 4.80 21.46
N GLY A 322 6.96 3.61 20.96
CA GLY A 322 5.63 3.03 21.19
C GLY A 322 4.53 3.49 20.25
N VAL A 323 4.74 4.47 19.38
CA VAL A 323 3.70 4.93 18.43
C VAL A 323 3.40 3.83 17.41
N LEU A 324 2.11 3.48 17.32
CA LEU A 324 1.56 2.53 16.34
C LEU A 324 1.20 3.22 15.04
N SER A 325 1.30 2.52 13.93
CA SER A 325 0.80 2.95 12.63
C SER A 325 0.45 1.76 11.73
N VAL A 326 -0.09 2.04 10.56
CA VAL A 326 -0.37 1.03 9.53
C VAL A 326 0.85 0.78 8.66
N SER A 327 0.98 -0.46 8.13
CA SER A 327 2.01 -0.80 7.16
C SER A 327 1.62 -1.99 6.28
N ILE A 328 2.12 -2.02 5.05
CA ILE A 328 2.06 -3.20 4.18
C ILE A 328 3.41 -3.90 4.07
N PHE A 329 4.49 -3.18 4.31
CA PHE A 329 5.86 -3.70 4.22
C PHE A 329 6.81 -2.86 5.07
N GLU A 330 7.59 -3.54 5.91
CA GLU A 330 8.73 -2.96 6.62
C GLU A 330 9.92 -3.89 6.38
N PRO A 331 10.99 -3.42 5.73
CA PRO A 331 12.15 -4.25 5.42
C PRO A 331 12.91 -4.58 6.71
N ASN A 332 13.09 -5.87 6.95
CA ASN A 332 14.01 -6.39 7.93
C ASN A 332 14.58 -7.72 7.42
N ASP A 333 15.64 -8.22 8.00
CA ASP A 333 16.33 -9.44 7.54
C ASP A 333 15.39 -10.64 7.40
N ALA A 334 14.43 -10.80 8.31
CA ALA A 334 13.49 -11.93 8.31
C ALA A 334 12.44 -11.79 7.18
N ILE A 335 11.98 -10.59 6.91
CA ILE A 335 11.05 -10.30 5.82
C ILE A 335 11.78 -10.39 4.47
N LEU A 336 12.94 -9.75 4.32
CA LEU A 336 13.71 -9.79 3.08
C LEU A 336 14.16 -11.21 2.71
N ALA A 337 14.42 -12.07 3.70
CA ALA A 337 14.76 -13.49 3.47
C ALA A 337 13.59 -14.30 2.86
N GLN A 338 12.35 -13.83 2.94
CA GLN A 338 11.18 -14.46 2.33
C GLN A 338 11.05 -14.12 0.85
N TYR A 339 11.67 -13.01 0.42
CA TYR A 339 11.75 -12.58 -0.96
C TYR A 339 13.07 -13.03 -1.58
N GLY A 340 13.18 -12.99 -2.88
CA GLY A 340 14.45 -13.29 -3.56
C GLY A 340 15.48 -12.15 -3.40
N PRO A 341 16.75 -12.39 -3.80
CA PRO A 341 17.82 -11.38 -3.74
C PRO A 341 17.51 -10.12 -4.54
N GLU A 342 16.66 -10.21 -5.54
CA GLU A 342 16.24 -9.08 -6.36
C GLU A 342 15.48 -8.03 -5.54
N VAL A 343 14.68 -8.44 -4.56
CA VAL A 343 13.97 -7.51 -3.67
C VAL A 343 14.94 -6.77 -2.75
N ALA A 344 15.96 -7.47 -2.23
CA ALA A 344 17.00 -6.80 -1.45
C ALA A 344 17.75 -5.74 -2.30
N GLU A 345 18.06 -6.04 -3.57
CA GLU A 345 18.68 -5.08 -4.49
C GLU A 345 17.78 -3.86 -4.77
N ILE A 346 16.44 -4.03 -4.83
CA ILE A 346 15.50 -2.93 -4.98
C ILE A 346 15.52 -2.04 -3.74
N VAL A 347 15.45 -2.64 -2.56
CA VAL A 347 15.48 -1.94 -1.28
C VAL A 347 16.80 -1.17 -1.10
N ASP A 348 17.95 -1.86 -1.28
CA ASP A 348 19.28 -1.23 -1.14
C ASP A 348 19.48 -0.06 -2.12
N ALA A 349 19.02 -0.22 -3.36
CA ALA A 349 19.12 0.83 -4.37
C ALA A 349 18.27 2.06 -4.01
N TYR A 350 17.05 1.83 -3.51
CA TYR A 350 16.19 2.92 -3.04
C TYR A 350 16.84 3.65 -1.84
N GLU A 351 17.31 2.92 -0.83
CA GLU A 351 17.91 3.51 0.37
C GLU A 351 19.16 4.35 0.04
N ALA A 352 19.97 3.85 -0.90
CA ALA A 352 21.12 4.60 -1.41
C ALA A 352 20.69 5.90 -2.12
N ALA A 353 19.64 5.86 -2.96
CA ALA A 353 19.14 7.03 -3.67
C ALA A 353 18.46 8.03 -2.72
N ALA A 354 17.66 7.54 -1.76
CA ALA A 354 17.01 8.35 -0.74
C ALA A 354 18.04 9.05 0.16
N THR A 355 19.13 8.35 0.51
CA THR A 355 20.27 8.92 1.24
C THR A 355 20.98 9.99 0.42
N ALA A 356 21.24 9.73 -0.87
CA ALA A 356 21.86 10.69 -1.77
C ALA A 356 21.00 11.94 -2.02
N ALA A 357 19.69 11.79 -1.95
CA ALA A 357 18.72 12.88 -2.05
C ALA A 357 18.47 13.60 -0.70
N GLU A 358 19.18 13.20 0.35
CA GLU A 358 19.05 13.76 1.71
C GLU A 358 17.61 13.70 2.25
N LEU A 359 16.85 12.63 1.91
CA LEU A 359 15.52 12.46 2.47
C LEU A 359 15.60 12.28 4.00
N PRO A 360 14.62 12.81 4.74
CA PRO A 360 14.58 12.68 6.19
C PRO A 360 14.31 11.22 6.65
N TYR A 361 13.90 10.36 5.73
CA TYR A 361 13.68 8.94 5.94
C TYR A 361 14.05 8.16 4.68
N THR A 362 14.92 7.19 4.82
CA THR A 362 15.55 6.50 3.68
C THR A 362 15.14 5.05 3.52
N VAL A 363 14.33 4.50 4.45
CA VAL A 363 13.90 3.10 4.41
C VAL A 363 12.82 2.90 3.35
N PHE A 364 12.92 1.80 2.61
CA PHE A 364 11.90 1.37 1.64
C PHE A 364 10.70 0.80 2.39
N GLU A 365 9.64 1.59 2.55
CA GLU A 365 8.47 1.27 3.38
C GLU A 365 7.16 1.30 2.56
N THR A 366 6.03 1.35 3.23
CA THR A 366 4.68 1.30 2.65
C THR A 366 4.48 2.22 1.44
N GLN A 367 4.98 3.47 1.48
CA GLN A 367 4.81 4.41 0.36
C GLN A 367 5.65 4.01 -0.85
N ALA A 368 6.89 3.58 -0.60
CA ALA A 368 7.77 3.07 -1.64
C ALA A 368 7.19 1.79 -2.27
N THR A 369 6.69 0.88 -1.43
CA THR A 369 6.01 -0.35 -1.86
C THR A 369 4.79 -0.07 -2.72
N ALA A 370 3.92 0.85 -2.29
CA ALA A 370 2.73 1.24 -3.07
C ALA A 370 3.11 1.86 -4.42
N SER A 371 4.17 2.68 -4.44
CA SER A 371 4.66 3.26 -5.69
C SER A 371 5.20 2.19 -6.63
N TRP A 372 5.98 1.23 -6.13
CA TRP A 372 6.49 0.12 -6.93
C TRP A 372 5.37 -0.71 -7.55
N ASN A 373 4.39 -1.13 -6.73
CA ASN A 373 3.21 -1.86 -7.19
C ASN A 373 2.43 -1.11 -8.28
N ALA A 374 2.31 0.23 -8.17
CA ALA A 374 1.59 1.02 -9.18
C ALA A 374 2.26 0.95 -10.56
N TRP A 375 3.59 0.95 -10.58
CA TRP A 375 4.35 0.76 -11.81
C TRP A 375 4.20 -0.66 -12.36
N GLU A 376 4.24 -1.69 -11.51
CA GLU A 376 4.02 -3.08 -11.92
C GLU A 376 2.60 -3.28 -12.48
N ILE A 377 1.58 -2.66 -11.89
CA ILE A 377 0.21 -2.67 -12.43
C ILE A 377 0.17 -2.04 -13.83
N LEU A 378 0.82 -0.87 -14.02
CA LEU A 378 0.87 -0.23 -15.33
C LEU A 378 1.54 -1.13 -16.38
N VAL A 379 2.68 -1.72 -16.04
CA VAL A 379 3.43 -2.64 -16.91
C VAL A 379 2.60 -3.88 -17.24
N ALA A 380 2.01 -4.53 -16.22
CA ALA A 380 1.17 -5.71 -16.42
C ALA A 380 -0.01 -5.44 -17.36
N GLY A 381 -0.65 -4.28 -17.21
CA GLY A 381 -1.75 -3.87 -18.07
C GLY A 381 -1.32 -3.67 -19.52
N VAL A 382 -0.21 -2.96 -19.75
CA VAL A 382 0.31 -2.68 -21.11
C VAL A 382 0.82 -3.96 -21.78
N GLU A 383 1.53 -4.81 -21.05
CA GLU A 383 2.00 -6.10 -21.59
C GLU A 383 0.84 -7.05 -21.85
N GLY A 384 -0.14 -7.11 -20.95
CA GLY A 384 -1.36 -7.90 -21.15
C GLY A 384 -2.18 -7.48 -22.36
N ALA A 385 -2.24 -6.17 -22.63
CA ALA A 385 -2.89 -5.61 -23.81
C ALA A 385 -2.03 -5.75 -25.10
N GLY A 386 -0.69 -5.85 -24.97
CA GLY A 386 0.25 -5.79 -26.07
C GLY A 386 0.25 -4.43 -26.80
N SER A 387 -0.25 -3.38 -26.18
CA SER A 387 -0.38 -2.03 -26.75
C SER A 387 -0.51 -0.98 -25.65
N VAL A 388 -0.43 0.31 -26.05
CA VAL A 388 -0.73 1.46 -25.17
C VAL A 388 -2.18 1.94 -25.29
N ASP A 389 -3.07 1.14 -25.88
CA ASP A 389 -4.47 1.43 -25.98
C ASP A 389 -5.18 1.26 -24.61
N HIS A 390 -5.78 2.32 -24.11
CA HIS A 390 -6.31 2.35 -22.74
C HIS A 390 -7.50 1.40 -22.52
N GLU A 391 -8.36 1.20 -23.50
CA GLU A 391 -9.48 0.26 -23.40
C GLU A 391 -8.95 -1.18 -23.30
N ALA A 392 -7.94 -1.51 -24.10
CA ALA A 392 -7.29 -2.81 -24.07
C ALA A 392 -6.51 -3.04 -22.75
N ILE A 393 -5.82 -2.01 -22.22
CA ILE A 393 -5.11 -2.08 -20.95
C ILE A 393 -6.09 -2.31 -19.79
N CYS A 394 -7.18 -1.54 -19.75
CA CYS A 394 -8.22 -1.68 -18.73
C CYS A 394 -8.84 -3.09 -18.76
N ALA A 395 -9.17 -3.60 -19.94
CA ALA A 395 -9.70 -4.95 -20.11
C ALA A 395 -8.68 -6.02 -19.67
N ALA A 396 -7.41 -5.86 -20.03
CA ALA A 396 -6.35 -6.81 -19.64
C ALA A 396 -6.17 -6.87 -18.11
N LEU A 397 -6.20 -5.74 -17.42
CA LEU A 397 -6.10 -5.69 -15.95
C LEU A 397 -7.30 -6.34 -15.27
N HIS A 398 -8.52 -6.15 -15.77
CA HIS A 398 -9.70 -6.83 -15.25
C HIS A 398 -9.68 -8.34 -15.50
N GLU A 399 -9.18 -8.78 -16.66
CA GLU A 399 -9.13 -10.21 -17.01
C GLU A 399 -8.01 -10.96 -16.28
N ASN A 400 -6.81 -10.36 -16.22
CA ASN A 400 -5.60 -11.04 -15.79
C ASN A 400 -5.10 -10.58 -14.40
N GLY A 401 -5.56 -9.41 -13.91
CA GLY A 401 -4.98 -8.79 -12.74
C GLY A 401 -3.55 -8.28 -12.97
N ALA A 402 -2.77 -8.19 -11.91
CA ALA A 402 -1.36 -7.85 -11.96
C ALA A 402 -0.58 -8.67 -10.93
N GLU A 403 0.54 -9.27 -11.35
CA GLU A 403 1.52 -9.84 -10.43
C GLU A 403 2.42 -8.71 -9.93
N THR A 404 2.53 -8.58 -8.61
CA THR A 404 3.36 -7.54 -7.99
C THR A 404 4.38 -8.15 -7.03
N THR A 405 5.54 -7.52 -6.97
CA THR A 405 6.66 -7.98 -6.13
C THR A 405 6.29 -8.01 -4.65
N PHE A 406 5.60 -6.99 -4.16
CA PHE A 406 5.36 -6.81 -2.71
C PHE A 406 3.97 -7.22 -2.24
N SER A 407 2.99 -7.27 -3.13
CA SER A 407 1.60 -7.61 -2.77
C SER A 407 1.07 -8.87 -3.46
N GLY A 408 1.93 -9.56 -4.24
CA GLY A 408 1.57 -10.78 -4.96
C GLY A 408 0.59 -10.54 -6.10
N ASN A 409 -0.27 -11.52 -6.36
CA ASN A 409 -1.25 -11.43 -7.45
C ASN A 409 -2.46 -10.60 -7.03
N LEU A 410 -2.64 -9.46 -7.68
CA LEU A 410 -3.78 -8.57 -7.50
C LEU A 410 -4.86 -8.90 -8.53
N THR A 411 -6.11 -8.88 -8.08
CA THR A 411 -7.29 -9.01 -8.95
C THR A 411 -8.16 -7.79 -8.80
N PHE A 412 -8.69 -7.29 -9.89
CA PHE A 412 -9.46 -6.05 -9.94
C PHE A 412 -10.90 -6.33 -10.33
N ASP A 413 -11.84 -6.11 -9.40
CA ASP A 413 -13.27 -6.27 -9.62
C ASP A 413 -13.94 -4.87 -9.65
N PRO A 414 -14.51 -4.44 -10.79
CA PRO A 414 -15.22 -3.17 -10.88
C PRO A 414 -16.38 -3.05 -9.86
N ALA A 415 -17.01 -4.17 -9.47
CA ALA A 415 -18.04 -4.15 -8.43
C ALA A 415 -17.52 -3.77 -7.03
N GLN A 416 -16.20 -3.80 -6.85
CA GLN A 416 -15.47 -3.38 -5.66
C GLN A 416 -14.58 -2.15 -5.93
N ASN A 417 -14.91 -1.36 -6.97
CA ASN A 417 -14.08 -0.24 -7.42
C ASN A 417 -12.60 -0.64 -7.61
N ASN A 418 -12.36 -1.86 -8.06
CA ASN A 418 -11.04 -2.48 -8.25
C ASN A 418 -10.18 -2.63 -6.99
N PHE A 419 -10.71 -2.35 -5.80
CA PHE A 419 -10.01 -2.65 -4.56
C PHE A 419 -10.01 -4.16 -4.30
N TRP A 420 -8.95 -4.61 -3.65
CA TRP A 420 -8.70 -6.01 -3.32
C TRP A 420 -8.55 -6.18 -1.79
N PRO A 421 -8.68 -7.41 -1.26
CA PRO A 421 -8.57 -7.65 0.18
C PRO A 421 -7.25 -7.09 0.74
N SER A 422 -7.34 -6.36 1.85
CA SER A 422 -6.18 -5.74 2.47
C SER A 422 -5.12 -6.76 2.89
N ASN A 423 -3.85 -6.44 2.62
CA ASN A 423 -2.69 -7.08 3.22
C ASN A 423 -2.01 -6.19 4.27
N GLN A 424 -2.67 -5.10 4.68
CA GLN A 424 -2.15 -4.17 5.68
C GLN A 424 -1.99 -4.84 7.04
N GLY A 425 -0.99 -4.41 7.78
CA GLY A 425 -0.75 -4.74 9.17
C GLY A 425 -0.53 -3.50 10.00
N LEU A 426 -0.11 -3.70 11.25
CA LEU A 426 0.31 -2.63 12.15
C LEU A 426 1.81 -2.73 12.41
N LYS A 427 2.44 -1.56 12.46
CA LYS A 427 3.82 -1.37 12.89
C LYS A 427 3.86 -0.49 14.13
N GLN A 428 4.95 -0.58 14.89
CA GLN A 428 5.21 0.24 16.06
C GLN A 428 6.65 0.73 16.04
N ILE A 429 6.91 1.91 16.57
CA ILE A 429 8.28 2.38 16.79
C ILE A 429 8.81 1.66 18.02
N GLN A 430 9.86 0.84 17.83
CA GLN A 430 10.57 0.09 18.87
C GLN A 430 12.08 0.25 18.66
N ASP A 431 12.81 0.63 19.71
CA ASP A 431 14.25 0.90 19.67
C ASP A 431 14.65 1.94 18.59
N GLY A 432 13.73 2.88 18.28
CA GLY A 432 13.94 3.96 17.33
C GLY A 432 13.67 3.59 15.86
N ASP A 433 13.17 2.40 15.57
CA ASP A 433 12.82 1.92 14.23
C ASP A 433 11.39 1.41 14.14
N TRP A 434 10.83 1.32 12.91
CA TRP A 434 9.54 0.72 12.67
C TRP A 434 9.63 -0.81 12.66
N VAL A 435 8.83 -1.46 13.48
CA VAL A 435 8.73 -2.91 13.60
C VAL A 435 7.29 -3.35 13.33
N MET A 436 7.09 -4.34 12.44
CA MET A 436 5.78 -4.98 12.27
C MET A 436 5.38 -5.72 13.54
N VAL A 437 4.20 -5.42 14.08
CA VAL A 437 3.70 -5.99 15.33
C VAL A 437 2.38 -6.74 15.18
N TYR A 438 1.69 -6.59 14.05
CA TYR A 438 0.43 -7.30 13.75
C TYR A 438 0.21 -7.39 12.23
N PRO A 439 -0.41 -8.48 11.69
CA PRO A 439 -0.88 -9.67 12.41
C PRO A 439 0.28 -10.58 12.83
N PRO A 440 0.05 -11.53 13.77
CA PRO A 440 1.11 -12.34 14.37
C PRO A 440 1.94 -13.19 13.39
N ASP A 441 1.39 -13.58 12.24
CA ASP A 441 2.09 -14.35 11.20
C ASP A 441 3.08 -13.53 10.38
N ARG A 442 3.00 -12.20 10.44
CA ARG A 442 3.93 -11.25 9.79
C ARG A 442 4.72 -10.39 10.79
N ALA A 443 4.41 -10.51 12.06
CA ALA A 443 5.02 -9.69 13.10
C ALA A 443 6.49 -10.07 13.34
N ALA A 444 7.34 -9.06 13.50
CA ALA A 444 8.72 -9.19 13.95
C ALA A 444 8.87 -8.83 15.45
N GLY A 445 7.89 -8.17 16.03
CA GLY A 445 7.79 -7.79 17.43
C GLY A 445 6.38 -7.98 17.99
N THR A 446 6.15 -7.51 19.20
CA THR A 446 4.84 -7.45 19.87
C THR A 446 4.53 -6.01 20.22
N ILE A 447 3.25 -5.65 20.39
CA ILE A 447 2.88 -4.29 20.80
C ILE A 447 3.38 -4.05 22.23
N GLU A 448 4.12 -2.97 22.41
CA GLU A 448 4.67 -2.51 23.69
C GLU A 448 4.02 -1.17 24.08
N PRO A 449 3.25 -1.13 25.18
CA PRO A 449 2.75 0.15 25.71
C PRO A 449 3.90 1.05 26.16
N ALA A 450 3.75 2.38 25.99
CA ALA A 450 4.74 3.34 26.46
C ALA A 450 4.94 3.24 27.99
N GLY A 451 6.19 3.30 28.46
CA GLY A 451 6.51 3.34 29.87
C GLY A 451 6.73 1.99 30.56
N ASN A 452 6.86 0.89 29.82
CA ASN A 452 7.28 -0.42 30.35
C ASN A 452 8.78 -0.65 30.24
#